data_865ea05a2c7354360735a5f6807af835
#
_entry.id   865ea05a2c7354360735a5f6807af835
#
_cell.length_a   1.000
_cell.length_b   1.000
_cell.length_c   1.000
_cell.angle_alpha   90.00
_cell.angle_beta   90.00
_cell.angle_gamma   90.00
#
_symmetry.space_group_name_H-M   'P 1'
#
loop_
_entity.id
_entity.type
_entity.pdbx_description
1 polymer ?
#
loop_
_entity_poly.entity_id
_entity_poly.type
_entity_poly.pdbx_seq_one_letter_code
_entity_poly.pdbx_strand_id
1 'polypeptide(L)'
;ALKRAQAGQPASGPVAGGSLPAPEIFQDSWAVSDEAKQAAPSASRRLPPAGDTPALVTPAPPPAFASFPPAVVEKIVTTPTVRPAFVEQYRKLAGTLHHAQIERSTKVVMVTSALAGEGKTLTATNLALTISNSYQRSVLLIDADLRRPTLHDVFQVPNVTGLGDGLRSEAEQRLSLVQVSPKLTLLTAGRPDPDPISGLTSERMQRVIEEAAARFDWVIVDTPPVGLLPDANLLARMVDSVLLVVRAGSTPYPLIQRAVAAVGRERILGVVLNRVEDGISSSYHYYSYYDHYGRKSE
;
A
#
# COMPACT_ATOMS: atom_id res chain seq x y z
N ALA A 1 11.68 -65.78 22.65
CA ALA A 1 10.53 -66.67 22.52
C ALA A 1 9.56 -66.12 21.48
N LEU A 2 9.46 -66.85 20.36
CA LEU A 2 8.50 -66.59 19.30
C LEU A 2 7.06 -66.78 19.78
N LYS A 3 6.14 -65.92 19.31
CA LYS A 3 4.79 -66.37 18.94
C LYS A 3 4.27 -65.50 17.76
N ARG A 4 4.02 -66.21 16.66
CA ARG A 4 3.24 -65.78 15.48
C ARG A 4 1.79 -65.57 15.90
N ALA A 5 1.12 -64.56 15.35
CA ALA A 5 -0.33 -64.54 15.24
C ALA A 5 -0.72 -64.09 13.83
N GLN A 6 -1.70 -64.78 13.31
CA GLN A 6 -2.14 -64.92 11.93
C GLN A 6 -2.79 -63.70 11.30
N ALA A 7 -2.68 -63.66 10.01
CA ALA A 7 -3.37 -62.74 9.12
C ALA A 7 -4.89 -62.92 9.13
N GLY A 8 -5.63 -61.81 9.24
CA GLY A 8 -7.04 -61.68 8.93
C GLY A 8 -7.20 -60.77 7.71
N GLN A 9 -7.81 -61.25 6.64
CA GLN A 9 -8.18 -60.49 5.45
C GLN A 9 -9.25 -59.44 5.80
N PRO A 10 -9.19 -58.23 5.25
CA PRO A 10 -10.31 -57.29 5.34
C PRO A 10 -11.30 -57.53 4.19
N ALA A 11 -12.57 -57.48 4.57
CA ALA A 11 -13.70 -57.48 3.66
C ALA A 11 -13.78 -56.20 2.82
N SER A 12 -14.04 -56.36 1.54
CA SER A 12 -14.33 -55.32 0.58
C SER A 12 -15.74 -54.76 0.79
N GLY A 13 -15.83 -53.51 1.33
CA GLY A 13 -17.04 -52.69 1.26
C GLY A 13 -16.80 -51.51 0.32
N PRO A 14 -17.82 -51.00 -0.40
CA PRO A 14 -17.65 -49.95 -1.37
C PRO A 14 -17.36 -48.63 -0.66
N VAL A 15 -16.23 -48.00 -0.98
CA VAL A 15 -15.89 -46.64 -0.53
C VAL A 15 -16.79 -45.69 -1.30
N ALA A 16 -17.74 -45.09 -0.61
CA ALA A 16 -18.49 -43.94 -1.09
C ALA A 16 -17.51 -42.81 -1.36
N GLY A 17 -17.46 -42.34 -2.60
CA GLY A 17 -16.68 -41.19 -3.04
C GLY A 17 -17.18 -39.92 -2.31
N GLY A 18 -16.54 -39.57 -1.23
CA GLY A 18 -16.64 -38.25 -0.63
C GLY A 18 -15.86 -37.28 -1.52
N SER A 19 -16.57 -36.53 -2.33
CA SER A 19 -16.01 -35.36 -2.97
C SER A 19 -15.50 -34.41 -1.90
N LEU A 20 -14.20 -34.14 -1.93
CA LEU A 20 -13.61 -33.05 -1.15
C LEU A 20 -14.39 -31.76 -1.49
N PRO A 21 -14.82 -30.97 -0.51
CA PRO A 21 -15.43 -29.69 -0.79
C PRO A 21 -14.44 -28.88 -1.62
N ALA A 22 -14.93 -28.34 -2.73
CA ALA A 22 -14.17 -27.40 -3.53
C ALA A 22 -13.68 -26.27 -2.62
N PRO A 23 -12.42 -25.82 -2.79
CA PRO A 23 -11.93 -24.70 -1.98
C PRO A 23 -12.88 -23.52 -2.19
N GLU A 24 -13.46 -23.02 -1.11
CA GLU A 24 -14.25 -21.78 -1.14
C GLU A 24 -13.39 -20.69 -1.75
N ILE A 25 -13.78 -20.26 -2.90
CA ILE A 25 -13.07 -19.30 -3.72
C ILE A 25 -13.22 -17.97 -3.01
N PHE A 26 -12.11 -17.35 -2.68
CA PHE A 26 -11.98 -15.98 -2.22
C PHE A 26 -12.57 -14.98 -3.24
N GLN A 27 -13.89 -14.99 -3.42
CA GLN A 27 -14.57 -14.00 -4.24
C GLN A 27 -14.73 -12.65 -3.53
N ASP A 28 -14.59 -12.62 -2.19
CA ASP A 28 -14.79 -11.43 -1.36
C ASP A 28 -13.51 -10.93 -0.66
N SER A 29 -12.32 -11.25 -1.19
CA SER A 29 -11.05 -10.86 -0.56
C SER A 29 -10.83 -9.33 -0.46
N TRP A 30 -11.72 -8.54 -1.04
CA TRP A 30 -11.73 -7.07 -0.98
C TRP A 30 -12.95 -6.50 -0.25
N ALA A 31 -13.84 -7.35 0.27
CA ALA A 31 -14.95 -6.89 1.07
C ALA A 31 -14.45 -6.39 2.43
N VAL A 32 -14.73 -5.15 2.71
CA VAL A 32 -14.58 -4.59 4.05
C VAL A 32 -15.53 -5.34 4.96
N SER A 33 -15.01 -6.01 5.99
CA SER A 33 -15.85 -6.76 6.93
C SER A 33 -16.91 -5.84 7.54
N ASP A 34 -18.15 -6.31 7.64
CA ASP A 34 -19.26 -5.54 8.23
C ASP A 34 -19.01 -5.11 9.69
N GLU A 35 -18.16 -5.81 10.41
CA GLU A 35 -17.73 -5.43 11.77
C GLU A 35 -16.96 -4.09 11.80
N ALA A 36 -16.24 -3.73 10.72
CA ALA A 36 -15.59 -2.43 10.64
C ALA A 36 -16.57 -1.26 10.48
N LYS A 37 -17.84 -1.52 10.14
CA LYS A 37 -18.88 -0.50 10.03
C LYS A 37 -19.35 0.04 11.38
N GLN A 38 -19.12 -0.70 12.49
CA GLN A 38 -19.63 -0.33 13.82
C GLN A 38 -18.61 0.40 14.70
N ALA A 39 -17.34 0.50 14.30
CA ALA A 39 -16.26 1.02 15.13
C ALA A 39 -15.70 2.38 14.67
N ALA A 40 -16.50 3.28 14.13
CA ALA A 40 -16.06 4.64 13.85
C ALA A 40 -16.52 5.58 14.98
N PRO A 41 -15.62 6.01 15.89
CA PRO A 41 -15.90 7.20 16.66
C PRO A 41 -15.74 8.39 15.71
N SER A 42 -16.82 9.13 15.50
CA SER A 42 -16.79 10.48 14.93
C SER A 42 -16.10 11.43 15.91
N ALA A 43 -14.79 11.34 16.00
CA ALA A 43 -14.02 12.39 16.64
C ALA A 43 -13.95 13.56 15.66
N SER A 44 -14.79 14.56 15.89
CA SER A 44 -14.62 15.87 15.27
C SER A 44 -13.22 16.37 15.59
N ARG A 45 -12.32 16.28 14.61
CA ARG A 45 -10.97 16.87 14.67
C ARG A 45 -11.12 18.37 14.87
N ARG A 46 -10.98 18.85 16.10
CA ARG A 46 -10.80 20.29 16.37
C ARG A 46 -9.40 20.66 15.93
N LEU A 47 -9.30 21.58 14.98
CA LEU A 47 -8.03 22.20 14.59
C LEU A 47 -7.43 22.90 15.81
N PRO A 48 -6.15 22.68 16.14
CA PRO A 48 -5.43 23.46 17.11
C PRO A 48 -5.24 24.89 16.60
N PRO A 49 -5.04 25.90 17.50
CA PRO A 49 -4.82 27.26 17.08
C PRO A 49 -3.55 27.39 16.23
N ALA A 50 -3.61 28.27 15.24
CA ALA A 50 -2.55 28.53 14.28
C ALA A 50 -1.29 29.06 15.00
N GLY A 51 -0.33 28.18 15.22
CA GLY A 51 1.00 28.49 15.74
C GLY A 51 1.97 27.42 15.21
N ASP A 52 3.00 27.87 14.52
CA ASP A 52 4.20 27.12 14.12
C ASP A 52 3.98 25.86 13.28
N THR A 53 3.27 25.98 12.17
CA THR A 53 3.10 24.88 11.19
C THR A 53 4.22 24.91 10.18
N PRO A 54 4.89 23.78 9.87
CA PRO A 54 5.76 23.69 8.70
C PRO A 54 4.91 23.83 7.45
N ALA A 55 4.88 25.02 6.86
CA ALA A 55 4.10 25.26 5.66
C ALA A 55 4.60 24.39 4.50
N LEU A 56 3.72 23.61 3.87
CA LEU A 56 4.01 22.96 2.60
C LEU A 56 4.21 24.05 1.55
N VAL A 57 5.41 24.18 0.99
CA VAL A 57 5.71 25.17 -0.06
C VAL A 57 5.12 24.70 -1.37
N THR A 58 4.50 25.62 -2.10
CA THR A 58 4.24 25.43 -3.52
C THR A 58 5.59 25.22 -4.24
N PRO A 59 5.74 24.16 -5.07
CA PRO A 59 7.04 23.80 -5.60
C PRO A 59 7.66 24.91 -6.45
N ALA A 60 9.00 25.06 -6.34
CA ALA A 60 9.79 25.63 -7.41
C ALA A 60 9.54 24.83 -8.69
N PRO A 61 9.66 25.44 -9.90
CA PRO A 61 9.45 24.68 -11.15
C PRO A 61 10.32 23.43 -11.13
N PRO A 62 9.75 22.25 -11.44
CA PRO A 62 10.34 20.97 -11.11
C PRO A 62 11.67 20.76 -11.82
N PRO A 63 12.62 20.04 -11.21
CA PRO A 63 13.43 19.15 -12.00
C PRO A 63 12.45 18.15 -12.60
N ALA A 64 12.16 18.28 -13.89
CA ALA A 64 11.14 17.51 -14.56
C ALA A 64 11.44 16.02 -14.35
N PHE A 65 10.46 15.28 -13.78
CA PHE A 65 10.49 13.82 -13.82
C PHE A 65 10.63 13.41 -15.29
N ALA A 66 11.78 12.84 -15.64
CA ALA A 66 12.09 12.51 -17.03
C ALA A 66 11.59 11.12 -17.40
N SER A 67 11.87 10.11 -16.59
CA SER A 67 11.47 8.72 -16.85
C SER A 67 11.77 7.83 -15.64
N PHE A 68 11.12 6.64 -15.60
CA PHE A 68 11.44 5.61 -14.62
C PHE A 68 12.73 4.85 -14.99
N PRO A 69 13.55 4.42 -14.02
CA PRO A 69 14.75 3.65 -14.29
C PRO A 69 14.41 2.28 -14.90
N PRO A 70 15.31 1.70 -15.74
CA PRO A 70 15.07 0.41 -16.39
C PRO A 70 14.69 -0.72 -15.43
N ALA A 71 15.22 -0.71 -14.21
CA ALA A 71 14.96 -1.73 -13.20
C ALA A 71 13.49 -1.81 -12.74
N VAL A 72 12.73 -0.73 -12.89
CA VAL A 72 11.34 -0.64 -12.44
C VAL A 72 10.34 -0.32 -13.55
N VAL A 73 10.78 0.16 -14.71
CA VAL A 73 9.90 0.62 -15.80
C VAL A 73 8.86 -0.42 -16.20
N GLU A 74 9.21 -1.70 -16.27
CA GLU A 74 8.30 -2.79 -16.61
C GLU A 74 7.27 -3.12 -15.50
N LYS A 75 7.39 -2.47 -14.35
CA LYS A 75 6.53 -2.65 -13.17
C LYS A 75 5.69 -1.41 -12.85
N ILE A 76 5.70 -0.42 -13.74
CA ILE A 76 5.00 0.85 -13.56
C ILE A 76 3.77 0.91 -14.48
N VAL A 77 2.60 1.13 -13.89
CA VAL A 77 1.30 1.08 -14.58
C VAL A 77 1.12 2.07 -15.73
N THR A 78 1.93 3.11 -15.79
CA THR A 78 1.86 4.14 -16.83
C THR A 78 2.77 3.89 -18.02
N THR A 79 3.58 2.83 -17.98
CA THR A 79 4.51 2.51 -19.08
C THR A 79 3.84 1.64 -20.15
N PRO A 80 4.13 1.86 -21.45
CA PRO A 80 3.50 1.09 -22.52
C PRO A 80 3.81 -0.40 -22.50
N THR A 81 4.92 -0.80 -21.88
CA THR A 81 5.39 -2.19 -21.82
C THR A 81 4.68 -3.04 -20.77
N VAL A 82 3.90 -2.42 -19.90
CA VAL A 82 3.18 -3.11 -18.82
C VAL A 82 1.97 -3.85 -19.35
N ARG A 83 1.76 -5.08 -18.85
CA ARG A 83 0.61 -5.91 -19.23
C ARG A 83 -0.71 -5.22 -18.82
N PRO A 84 -1.73 -5.16 -19.72
CA PRO A 84 -3.02 -4.53 -19.42
C PRO A 84 -3.69 -5.09 -18.16
N ALA A 85 -3.60 -6.41 -17.92
CA ALA A 85 -4.14 -7.05 -16.74
C ALA A 85 -3.55 -6.49 -15.43
N PHE A 86 -2.26 -6.12 -15.41
CA PHE A 86 -1.62 -5.50 -14.26
C PHE A 86 -2.18 -4.08 -14.01
N VAL A 87 -2.38 -3.30 -15.07
CA VAL A 87 -2.99 -1.96 -14.96
C VAL A 87 -4.39 -2.06 -14.39
N GLU A 88 -5.19 -3.03 -14.85
CA GLU A 88 -6.56 -3.22 -14.37
C GLU A 88 -6.63 -3.62 -12.88
N GLN A 89 -5.64 -4.35 -12.35
CA GLN A 89 -5.60 -4.63 -10.91
C GLN A 89 -5.44 -3.33 -10.09
N TYR A 90 -4.58 -2.41 -10.54
CA TYR A 90 -4.45 -1.13 -9.84
C TYR A 90 -5.67 -0.21 -10.02
N ARG A 91 -6.35 -0.27 -11.17
CA ARG A 91 -7.64 0.43 -11.35
C ARG A 91 -8.71 -0.09 -10.40
N LYS A 92 -8.80 -1.42 -10.22
CA LYS A 92 -9.71 -2.03 -9.24
C LYS A 92 -9.36 -1.60 -7.82
N LEU A 93 -8.07 -1.64 -7.45
CA LEU A 93 -7.61 -1.21 -6.14
C LEU A 93 -7.94 0.28 -5.89
N ALA A 94 -7.68 1.14 -6.87
CA ALA A 94 -8.04 2.57 -6.77
C ALA A 94 -9.56 2.78 -6.67
N GLY A 95 -10.36 1.96 -7.36
CA GLY A 95 -11.82 1.95 -7.24
C GLY A 95 -12.30 1.60 -5.82
N THR A 96 -11.70 0.59 -5.20
CA THR A 96 -11.98 0.22 -3.79
C THR A 96 -11.65 1.38 -2.85
N LEU A 97 -10.52 2.06 -3.05
CA LEU A 97 -10.16 3.24 -2.26
C LEU A 97 -11.15 4.39 -2.46
N HIS A 98 -11.55 4.64 -3.70
CA HIS A 98 -12.53 5.67 -4.00
C HIS A 98 -13.88 5.40 -3.29
N HIS A 99 -14.30 4.14 -3.24
CA HIS A 99 -15.49 3.73 -2.48
C HIS A 99 -15.32 3.99 -0.97
N ALA A 100 -14.17 3.60 -0.41
CA ALA A 100 -13.85 3.90 1.00
C ALA A 100 -13.78 5.42 1.29
N GLN A 101 -13.36 6.24 0.33
CA GLN A 101 -13.41 7.69 0.46
C GLN A 101 -14.84 8.21 0.59
N ILE A 102 -15.74 7.70 -0.23
CA ILE A 102 -17.17 8.10 -0.19
C ILE A 102 -17.83 7.65 1.12
N GLU A 103 -17.59 6.41 1.54
CA GLU A 103 -18.26 5.82 2.71
C GLU A 103 -17.69 6.31 4.04
N ARG A 104 -16.35 6.51 4.12
CA ARG A 104 -15.62 6.71 5.38
C ARG A 104 -14.80 7.99 5.40
N SER A 105 -14.87 8.82 4.36
CA SER A 105 -14.03 10.02 4.21
C SER A 105 -12.53 9.71 4.24
N THR A 106 -12.13 8.51 3.83
CA THR A 106 -10.73 8.08 3.78
C THR A 106 -9.95 8.94 2.79
N LYS A 107 -8.88 9.58 3.22
CA LYS A 107 -7.98 10.39 2.38
C LYS A 107 -6.52 9.96 2.51
N VAL A 108 -6.09 9.60 3.71
CA VAL A 108 -4.72 9.26 4.03
C VAL A 108 -4.59 7.74 4.14
N VAL A 109 -3.88 7.13 3.21
CA VAL A 109 -3.69 5.69 3.13
C VAL A 109 -2.22 5.35 3.28
N MET A 110 -1.89 4.59 4.31
CA MET A 110 -0.56 4.04 4.52
C MET A 110 -0.41 2.73 3.74
N VAL A 111 0.71 2.57 3.06
CA VAL A 111 1.09 1.33 2.40
C VAL A 111 2.29 0.73 3.12
N THR A 112 2.11 -0.47 3.64
CA THR A 112 3.14 -1.18 4.40
C THR A 112 3.19 -2.67 4.03
N SER A 113 4.07 -3.44 4.67
CA SER A 113 4.21 -4.88 4.45
C SER A 113 4.63 -5.61 5.72
N ALA A 114 4.49 -6.94 5.75
CA ALA A 114 4.98 -7.74 6.86
C ALA A 114 6.51 -7.83 6.87
N LEU A 115 7.13 -7.93 5.69
CA LEU A 115 8.57 -8.09 5.49
C LEU A 115 9.11 -7.08 4.48
N ALA A 116 10.43 -6.87 4.52
CA ALA A 116 11.12 -6.11 3.48
C ALA A 116 11.07 -6.85 2.12
N GLY A 117 11.01 -6.08 1.02
CA GLY A 117 11.06 -6.64 -0.34
C GLY A 117 9.73 -7.21 -0.86
N GLU A 118 8.62 -7.04 -0.16
CA GLU A 118 7.29 -7.47 -0.62
C GLU A 118 6.68 -6.57 -1.70
N GLY A 119 7.27 -5.40 -1.96
CA GLY A 119 6.87 -4.48 -3.03
C GLY A 119 5.97 -3.34 -2.59
N LYS A 120 5.97 -2.97 -1.30
CA LYS A 120 5.21 -1.86 -0.73
C LYS A 120 5.40 -0.54 -1.52
N THR A 121 6.65 -0.13 -1.76
CA THR A 121 7.00 1.11 -2.46
C THR A 121 6.47 1.14 -3.90
N LEU A 122 6.64 0.03 -4.66
CA LEU A 122 6.07 -0.06 -6.01
C LEU A 122 4.53 -0.10 -5.99
N THR A 123 3.93 -0.69 -4.96
CA THR A 123 2.47 -0.67 -4.79
C THR A 123 2.00 0.75 -4.50
N ALA A 124 2.64 1.48 -3.59
CA ALA A 124 2.33 2.88 -3.30
C ALA A 124 2.49 3.78 -4.56
N THR A 125 3.59 3.60 -5.29
CA THR A 125 3.87 4.31 -6.55
C THR A 125 2.79 4.08 -7.59
N ASN A 126 2.48 2.81 -7.90
CA ASN A 126 1.50 2.45 -8.91
C ASN A 126 0.08 2.89 -8.52
N LEU A 127 -0.27 2.81 -7.24
CA LEU A 127 -1.54 3.30 -6.73
C LEU A 127 -1.66 4.82 -6.92
N ALA A 128 -0.62 5.57 -6.52
CA ALA A 128 -0.58 7.04 -6.68
C ALA A 128 -0.67 7.45 -8.15
N LEU A 129 0.05 6.77 -9.04
CA LEU A 129 -0.01 6.97 -10.49
C LEU A 129 -1.40 6.64 -11.06
N THR A 130 -2.03 5.56 -10.61
CA THR A 130 -3.37 5.19 -11.07
C THR A 130 -4.42 6.21 -10.63
N ILE A 131 -4.39 6.64 -9.37
CA ILE A 131 -5.33 7.64 -8.84
C ILE A 131 -5.15 8.98 -9.56
N SER A 132 -3.92 9.43 -9.75
CA SER A 132 -3.63 10.70 -10.40
C SER A 132 -3.99 10.70 -11.89
N ASN A 133 -3.67 9.62 -12.62
CA ASN A 133 -3.87 9.57 -14.07
C ASN A 133 -5.26 9.07 -14.47
N SER A 134 -5.76 7.98 -13.85
CA SER A 134 -7.04 7.38 -14.26
C SER A 134 -8.24 8.06 -13.60
N TYR A 135 -8.09 8.52 -12.37
CA TYR A 135 -9.18 9.18 -11.62
C TYR A 135 -9.05 10.70 -11.59
N GLN A 136 -7.98 11.26 -12.17
CA GLN A 136 -7.71 12.71 -12.26
C GLN A 136 -7.80 13.44 -10.90
N ARG A 137 -7.37 12.75 -9.81
CA ARG A 137 -7.33 13.29 -8.46
C ARG A 137 -5.95 13.81 -8.12
N SER A 138 -5.88 14.87 -7.32
CA SER A 138 -4.63 15.36 -6.76
C SER A 138 -4.11 14.40 -5.69
N VAL A 139 -2.87 13.93 -5.86
CA VAL A 139 -2.24 12.92 -4.99
C VAL A 139 -0.93 13.46 -4.46
N LEU A 140 -0.73 13.34 -3.15
CA LEU A 140 0.58 13.44 -2.52
C LEU A 140 1.08 12.03 -2.18
N LEU A 141 2.25 11.66 -2.69
CA LEU A 141 2.96 10.43 -2.33
C LEU A 141 4.10 10.80 -1.38
N ILE A 142 4.11 10.24 -0.18
CA ILE A 142 5.08 10.52 0.88
C ILE A 142 5.98 9.31 1.10
N ASP A 143 7.29 9.51 1.07
CA ASP A 143 8.28 8.52 1.54
C ASP A 143 8.49 8.69 3.05
N ALA A 144 7.87 7.83 3.83
CA ALA A 144 8.03 7.78 5.28
C ALA A 144 8.89 6.58 5.76
N ASP A 145 9.56 5.88 4.83
CA ASP A 145 10.63 4.94 5.17
C ASP A 145 11.95 5.72 5.36
N LEU A 146 12.01 6.49 6.45
CA LEU A 146 13.13 7.39 6.71
C LEU A 146 14.45 6.65 6.94
N ARG A 147 14.41 5.36 7.25
CA ARG A 147 15.61 4.53 7.42
C ARG A 147 16.20 4.07 6.09
N ARG A 148 15.35 3.70 5.14
CA ARG A 148 15.73 3.19 3.82
C ARG A 148 14.82 3.77 2.75
N PRO A 149 14.92 5.08 2.52
CA PRO A 149 14.10 5.74 1.51
C PRO A 149 14.38 5.17 0.12
N THR A 150 13.34 5.02 -0.68
CA THR A 150 13.46 4.41 -2.02
C THR A 150 12.62 5.12 -3.09
N LEU A 151 11.67 5.97 -2.71
CA LEU A 151 10.83 6.66 -3.70
C LEU A 151 11.65 7.61 -4.60
N HIS A 152 12.67 8.25 -4.06
CA HIS A 152 13.56 9.12 -4.84
C HIS A 152 14.29 8.34 -5.96
N ASP A 153 14.67 7.08 -5.71
CA ASP A 153 15.28 6.22 -6.74
C ASP A 153 14.26 5.80 -7.79
N VAL A 154 13.02 5.49 -7.38
CA VAL A 154 11.93 5.15 -8.31
C VAL A 154 11.62 6.30 -9.26
N PHE A 155 11.59 7.53 -8.74
CA PHE A 155 11.26 8.71 -9.53
C PHE A 155 12.50 9.46 -10.07
N GLN A 156 13.71 8.99 -9.80
CA GLN A 156 14.97 9.62 -10.23
C GLN A 156 15.03 11.12 -9.88
N VAL A 157 14.63 11.44 -8.64
CA VAL A 157 14.63 12.81 -8.12
C VAL A 157 15.64 12.96 -6.98
N PRO A 158 16.17 14.18 -6.72
CA PRO A 158 17.05 14.42 -5.58
C PRO A 158 16.40 14.09 -4.25
N ASN A 159 17.20 13.55 -3.31
CA ASN A 159 16.77 13.23 -1.93
C ASN A 159 17.65 13.97 -0.90
N VAL A 160 17.97 15.23 -1.15
CA VAL A 160 18.85 16.05 -0.30
C VAL A 160 18.11 16.58 0.92
N THR A 161 16.87 17.00 0.71
CA THR A 161 15.95 17.50 1.74
C THR A 161 14.58 16.85 1.56
N GLY A 162 13.92 16.52 2.66
CA GLY A 162 12.62 15.83 2.60
C GLY A 162 11.91 15.82 3.95
N LEU A 163 11.04 14.83 4.14
CA LEU A 163 10.24 14.68 5.34
C LEU A 163 11.11 14.64 6.61
N GLY A 164 12.13 13.78 6.66
CA GLY A 164 13.00 13.62 7.83
C GLY A 164 13.73 14.91 8.21
N ASP A 165 14.20 15.67 7.22
CA ASP A 165 14.85 16.96 7.48
C ASP A 165 13.87 17.97 8.08
N GLY A 166 12.65 18.03 7.55
CA GLY A 166 11.58 18.86 8.09
C GLY A 166 11.17 18.47 9.51
N LEU A 167 11.15 17.18 9.83
CA LEU A 167 10.79 16.70 11.17
C LEU A 167 11.87 17.01 12.23
N ARG A 168 13.15 17.06 11.84
CA ARG A 168 14.29 17.38 12.74
C ARG A 168 14.52 18.88 12.96
N SER A 169 14.03 19.70 12.05
CA SER A 169 14.28 21.14 12.14
C SER A 169 13.59 21.77 13.34
N GLU A 170 14.29 22.56 14.15
CA GLU A 170 13.68 23.34 15.23
C GLU A 170 12.91 24.57 14.70
N ALA A 171 13.30 25.09 13.55
CA ALA A 171 12.61 26.18 12.87
C ALA A 171 11.51 25.68 11.95
N GLU A 172 10.57 26.55 11.60
CA GLU A 172 9.60 26.29 10.51
C GLU A 172 10.33 26.09 9.18
N GLN A 173 10.67 24.85 8.90
CA GLN A 173 11.25 24.51 7.61
C GLN A 173 10.15 24.04 6.68
N ARG A 174 10.04 24.76 5.55
CA ARG A 174 9.13 24.39 4.48
C ARG A 174 9.58 23.07 3.84
N LEU A 175 8.66 22.09 3.79
CA LEU A 175 8.93 20.81 3.12
C LEU A 175 9.02 21.00 1.61
N SER A 176 10.06 20.49 1.00
CA SER A 176 10.26 20.54 -0.45
C SER A 176 9.39 19.48 -1.12
N LEU A 177 8.40 19.91 -1.89
CA LEU A 177 7.55 19.03 -2.69
C LEU A 177 8.06 18.98 -4.13
N VAL A 178 8.10 17.79 -4.71
CA VAL A 178 8.48 17.57 -6.11
C VAL A 178 7.23 17.23 -6.92
N GLN A 179 6.89 18.06 -7.89
CA GLN A 179 5.78 17.76 -8.78
C GLN A 179 6.23 16.79 -9.86
N VAL A 180 5.66 15.59 -9.87
CA VAL A 180 5.95 14.52 -10.84
C VAL A 180 5.07 14.64 -12.07
N SER A 181 3.80 14.99 -11.87
CA SER A 181 2.83 15.25 -12.94
C SER A 181 1.82 16.31 -12.48
N PRO A 182 0.94 16.81 -13.35
CA PRO A 182 -0.06 17.81 -12.95
C PRO A 182 -0.93 17.42 -11.75
N LYS A 183 -1.06 16.12 -11.48
CA LYS A 183 -1.90 15.57 -10.40
C LYS A 183 -1.12 14.72 -9.40
N LEU A 184 0.18 14.54 -9.56
CA LEU A 184 1.01 13.76 -8.64
C LEU A 184 2.17 14.59 -8.11
N THR A 185 2.21 14.75 -6.80
CA THR A 185 3.27 15.40 -6.06
C THR A 185 3.95 14.38 -5.16
N LEU A 186 5.26 14.47 -5.01
CA LEU A 186 6.09 13.60 -4.18
C LEU A 186 6.71 14.41 -3.05
N LEU A 187 6.67 13.88 -1.85
CA LEU A 187 7.47 14.29 -0.70
C LEU A 187 8.49 13.18 -0.43
N THR A 188 9.74 13.43 -0.76
CA THR A 188 10.84 12.49 -0.49
C THR A 188 11.15 12.42 1.01
N ALA A 189 11.82 11.37 1.44
CA ALA A 189 12.21 11.20 2.84
C ALA A 189 13.31 12.19 3.28
N GLY A 190 14.15 12.63 2.34
CA GLY A 190 15.37 13.34 2.65
C GLY A 190 16.51 12.37 3.01
N ARG A 191 17.51 12.87 3.72
CA ARG A 191 18.66 12.05 4.15
C ARG A 191 18.21 10.94 5.08
N PRO A 192 18.72 9.70 4.91
CA PRO A 192 18.39 8.59 5.79
C PRO A 192 18.63 8.92 7.26
N ASP A 193 17.69 8.51 8.10
CA ASP A 193 17.73 8.70 9.54
C ASP A 193 17.79 7.33 10.25
N PRO A 194 18.84 7.03 11.02
CA PRO A 194 18.93 5.76 11.74
C PRO A 194 17.95 5.67 12.92
N ASP A 195 17.49 6.82 13.46
CA ASP A 195 16.52 6.87 14.55
C ASP A 195 15.39 7.88 14.31
N PRO A 196 14.44 7.56 13.41
CA PRO A 196 13.39 8.49 13.03
C PRO A 196 12.22 8.55 14.03
N ILE A 197 12.23 7.76 15.11
CA ILE A 197 11.06 7.58 15.99
C ILE A 197 10.57 8.90 16.55
N SER A 198 11.48 9.73 17.08
CA SER A 198 11.12 11.02 17.67
C SER A 198 10.45 11.96 16.68
N GLY A 199 10.97 12.00 15.43
CA GLY A 199 10.37 12.78 14.35
C GLY A 199 8.99 12.24 13.94
N LEU A 200 8.88 10.93 13.72
CA LEU A 200 7.63 10.29 13.29
C LEU A 200 6.52 10.33 14.34
N THR A 201 6.85 10.44 15.62
CA THR A 201 5.86 10.56 16.72
C THR A 201 5.56 12.00 17.11
N SER A 202 6.21 12.98 16.48
CA SER A 202 6.07 14.37 16.82
C SER A 202 4.71 14.95 16.38
N GLU A 203 4.25 15.97 17.08
CA GLU A 203 3.11 16.78 16.64
C GLU A 203 3.32 17.38 15.24
N ARG A 204 4.58 17.58 14.86
CA ARG A 204 4.95 18.07 13.54
C ARG A 204 4.58 17.07 12.44
N MET A 205 4.83 15.77 12.64
CA MET A 205 4.39 14.73 11.69
C MET A 205 2.87 14.70 11.56
N GLN A 206 2.15 14.84 12.68
CA GLN A 206 0.70 14.91 12.66
C GLN A 206 0.21 16.11 11.82
N ARG A 207 0.80 17.30 12.04
CA ARG A 207 0.48 18.50 11.25
C ARG A 207 0.77 18.30 9.75
N VAL A 208 1.90 17.69 9.40
CA VAL A 208 2.22 17.36 8.00
C VAL A 208 1.13 16.51 7.34
N ILE A 209 0.65 15.47 8.03
CA ILE A 209 -0.43 14.62 7.54
C ILE A 209 -1.75 15.41 7.40
N GLU A 210 -2.10 16.23 8.38
CA GLU A 210 -3.32 17.05 8.38
C GLU A 210 -3.31 18.09 7.26
N GLU A 211 -2.21 18.80 7.05
CA GLU A 211 -2.04 19.74 5.94
C GLU A 211 -2.10 19.03 4.58
N ALA A 212 -1.44 17.87 4.46
CA ALA A 212 -1.50 17.07 3.26
C ALA A 212 -2.94 16.67 2.94
N ALA A 213 -3.69 16.18 3.93
CA ALA A 213 -5.09 15.78 3.77
C ALA A 213 -6.02 16.98 3.43
N ALA A 214 -5.68 18.20 3.88
CA ALA A 214 -6.43 19.40 3.53
C ALA A 214 -6.18 19.85 2.08
N ARG A 215 -4.98 19.63 1.53
CA ARG A 215 -4.55 20.17 0.22
C ARG A 215 -4.71 19.18 -0.94
N PHE A 216 -4.66 17.88 -0.67
CA PHE A 216 -4.74 16.83 -1.69
C PHE A 216 -6.03 16.02 -1.55
N ASP A 217 -6.52 15.48 -2.66
CA ASP A 217 -7.65 14.55 -2.65
C ASP A 217 -7.24 13.21 -2.00
N TRP A 218 -5.98 12.79 -2.20
CA TRP A 218 -5.38 11.59 -1.67
C TRP A 218 -3.98 11.82 -1.15
N VAL A 219 -3.66 11.19 -0.03
CA VAL A 219 -2.30 11.10 0.53
C VAL A 219 -1.94 9.63 0.67
N ILE A 220 -0.93 9.20 -0.08
CA ILE A 220 -0.40 7.84 -0.02
C ILE A 220 0.93 7.88 0.73
N VAL A 221 1.07 7.11 1.80
CA VAL A 221 2.27 7.10 2.66
C VAL A 221 2.98 5.76 2.53
N ASP A 222 4.14 5.73 1.86
CA ASP A 222 5.01 4.57 1.83
C ASP A 222 5.80 4.47 3.13
N THR A 223 5.80 3.31 3.81
CA THR A 223 6.38 3.13 5.14
C THR A 223 7.26 1.90 5.21
N PRO A 224 8.15 1.77 6.24
CA PRO A 224 8.86 0.53 6.46
C PRO A 224 7.94 -0.63 6.79
N PRO A 225 8.42 -1.89 6.75
CA PRO A 225 7.65 -3.06 7.15
C PRO A 225 7.26 -3.01 8.64
N VAL A 226 5.98 -3.30 8.95
CA VAL A 226 5.47 -3.27 10.33
C VAL A 226 6.02 -4.39 11.22
N GLY A 227 6.46 -5.49 10.63
CA GLY A 227 6.97 -6.64 11.39
C GLY A 227 8.35 -6.45 12.01
N LEU A 228 9.10 -5.45 11.59
CA LEU A 228 10.50 -5.26 11.96
C LEU A 228 10.75 -4.04 12.85
N LEU A 229 9.97 -2.98 12.69
CA LEU A 229 10.24 -1.70 13.31
C LEU A 229 8.95 -1.06 13.85
N PRO A 230 9.02 -0.30 14.96
CA PRO A 230 7.86 0.38 15.53
C PRO A 230 7.36 1.56 14.67
N ASP A 231 8.19 2.07 13.77
CA ASP A 231 7.96 3.26 12.95
C ASP A 231 6.61 3.21 12.22
N ALA A 232 6.33 2.10 11.53
CA ALA A 232 5.08 1.92 10.79
C ALA A 232 3.85 1.79 11.71
N ASN A 233 3.99 1.19 12.90
CA ASN A 233 2.90 1.09 13.88
C ASN A 233 2.50 2.45 14.44
N LEU A 234 3.48 3.35 14.59
CA LEU A 234 3.25 4.71 15.04
C LEU A 234 2.51 5.53 13.97
N LEU A 235 2.95 5.44 12.73
CA LEU A 235 2.30 6.08 11.59
C LEU A 235 0.88 5.58 11.34
N ALA A 236 0.62 4.29 11.56
CA ALA A 236 -0.70 3.70 11.39
C ALA A 236 -1.80 4.36 12.25
N ARG A 237 -1.42 5.06 13.32
CA ARG A 237 -2.37 5.81 14.18
C ARG A 237 -2.71 7.19 13.65
N MET A 238 -1.94 7.72 12.71
CA MET A 238 -2.08 9.06 12.15
C MET A 238 -2.79 9.07 10.79
N VAL A 239 -3.03 7.89 10.21
CA VAL A 239 -3.65 7.70 8.90
C VAL A 239 -5.08 7.19 9.01
N ASP A 240 -5.88 7.35 7.96
CA ASP A 240 -7.28 6.91 7.97
C ASP A 240 -7.37 5.39 7.78
N SER A 241 -6.50 4.80 6.96
CA SER A 241 -6.49 3.36 6.70
C SER A 241 -5.13 2.85 6.22
N VAL A 242 -4.97 1.53 6.26
CA VAL A 242 -3.73 0.83 5.90
C VAL A 242 -3.98 -0.21 4.82
N LEU A 243 -3.14 -0.24 3.80
CA LEU A 243 -3.01 -1.33 2.84
C LEU A 243 -1.79 -2.19 3.23
N LEU A 244 -2.04 -3.48 3.49
CA LEU A 244 -0.98 -4.43 3.81
C LEU A 244 -0.57 -5.16 2.54
N VAL A 245 0.67 -4.95 2.10
CA VAL A 245 1.25 -5.65 0.94
C VAL A 245 1.90 -6.95 1.42
N VAL A 246 1.55 -8.05 0.77
CA VAL A 246 2.05 -9.41 1.09
C VAL A 246 2.57 -10.05 -0.19
N ARG A 247 3.74 -10.67 -0.12
CA ARG A 247 4.28 -11.44 -1.23
C ARG A 247 3.61 -12.81 -1.30
N ALA A 248 2.84 -13.05 -2.37
CA ALA A 248 2.16 -14.32 -2.61
C ALA A 248 3.14 -15.50 -2.63
N GLY A 249 2.74 -16.62 -2.06
CA GLY A 249 3.54 -17.86 -2.04
C GLY A 249 4.85 -17.80 -1.25
N SER A 250 5.19 -16.66 -0.61
CA SER A 250 6.49 -16.48 0.05
C SER A 250 6.39 -16.01 1.51
N THR A 251 5.45 -15.13 1.83
CA THR A 251 5.32 -14.61 3.20
C THR A 251 4.63 -15.62 4.10
N PRO A 252 5.29 -16.08 5.19
CA PRO A 252 4.68 -17.01 6.13
C PRO A 252 3.45 -16.40 6.81
N TYR A 253 2.35 -17.15 6.87
CA TYR A 253 1.09 -16.71 7.48
C TYR A 253 1.23 -16.15 8.91
N PRO A 254 2.04 -16.74 9.83
CA PRO A 254 2.24 -16.17 11.16
C PRO A 254 2.82 -14.75 11.16
N LEU A 255 3.63 -14.39 10.14
CA LEU A 255 4.18 -13.04 10.03
C LEU A 255 3.11 -12.05 9.53
N ILE A 256 2.21 -12.51 8.64
CA ILE A 256 1.05 -11.71 8.24
C ILE A 256 0.16 -11.44 9.44
N GLN A 257 -0.15 -12.46 10.25
CA GLN A 257 -0.94 -12.29 11.47
C GLN A 257 -0.32 -11.30 12.45
N ARG A 258 1.01 -11.35 12.64
CA ARG A 258 1.75 -10.40 13.49
C ARG A 258 1.66 -8.98 12.92
N ALA A 259 1.79 -8.81 11.61
CA ALA A 259 1.66 -7.52 10.96
C ALA A 259 0.25 -6.94 11.15
N VAL A 260 -0.79 -7.76 10.97
CA VAL A 260 -2.19 -7.40 11.21
C VAL A 260 -2.41 -6.98 12.66
N ALA A 261 -1.90 -7.74 13.62
CA ALA A 261 -2.03 -7.42 15.04
C ALA A 261 -1.28 -6.13 15.42
N ALA A 262 -0.12 -5.87 14.81
CA ALA A 262 0.70 -4.69 15.08
C ALA A 262 0.03 -3.39 14.57
N VAL A 263 -0.62 -3.44 13.42
CA VAL A 263 -1.35 -2.31 12.83
C VAL A 263 -2.71 -2.08 13.52
N GLY A 264 -3.36 -3.16 13.92
CA GLY A 264 -4.77 -3.21 14.32
C GLY A 264 -5.66 -3.56 13.11
N ARG A 265 -6.44 -4.65 13.25
CA ARG A 265 -7.27 -5.18 12.15
C ARG A 265 -8.27 -4.15 11.62
N GLU A 266 -8.81 -3.34 12.51
CA GLU A 266 -9.80 -2.30 12.23
C GLU A 266 -9.26 -1.16 11.35
N ARG A 267 -7.94 -1.02 11.27
CA ARG A 267 -7.28 -0.01 10.44
C ARG A 267 -6.94 -0.52 9.05
N ILE A 268 -6.92 -1.85 8.86
CA ILE A 268 -6.57 -2.46 7.59
C ILE A 268 -7.76 -2.39 6.65
N LEU A 269 -7.62 -1.58 5.61
CA LEU A 269 -8.61 -1.47 4.54
C LEU A 269 -8.62 -2.71 3.64
N GLY A 270 -7.42 -3.28 3.40
CA GLY A 270 -7.28 -4.45 2.56
C GLY A 270 -5.86 -5.00 2.51
N VAL A 271 -5.72 -6.16 1.87
CA VAL A 271 -4.44 -6.84 1.63
C VAL A 271 -4.18 -6.89 0.13
N VAL A 272 -2.99 -6.45 -0.27
CA VAL A 272 -2.51 -6.56 -1.67
C VAL A 272 -1.61 -7.77 -1.78
N LEU A 273 -2.06 -8.80 -2.49
CA LEU A 273 -1.22 -9.95 -2.85
C LEU A 273 -0.34 -9.56 -4.04
N ASN A 274 0.93 -9.34 -3.78
CA ASN A 274 1.91 -8.96 -4.78
C ASN A 274 2.73 -10.16 -5.26
N ARG A 275 3.28 -10.08 -6.49
CA ARG A 275 4.09 -11.14 -7.12
C ARG A 275 3.37 -12.48 -7.22
N VAL A 276 2.11 -12.46 -7.56
CA VAL A 276 1.36 -13.68 -7.89
C VAL A 276 1.91 -14.25 -9.19
N GLU A 277 2.35 -15.51 -9.16
CA GLU A 277 2.83 -16.20 -10.37
C GLU A 277 1.64 -16.56 -11.28
N ASP A 278 1.84 -16.45 -12.59
CA ASP A 278 0.77 -16.65 -13.59
C ASP A 278 0.14 -18.07 -13.56
N GLY A 279 0.81 -19.05 -12.96
CA GLY A 279 0.28 -20.42 -12.77
C GLY A 279 -0.91 -20.53 -11.81
N ILE A 280 -1.06 -19.59 -10.87
CA ILE A 280 -2.18 -19.56 -9.92
C ILE A 280 -3.39 -18.83 -10.53
N SER A 281 -3.14 -17.93 -11.47
CA SER A 281 -4.21 -17.15 -12.13
C SER A 281 -4.94 -17.93 -13.23
N SER A 282 -4.39 -19.05 -13.72
CA SER A 282 -5.02 -19.85 -14.78
C SER A 282 -6.30 -20.57 -14.35
N SER A 283 -6.59 -20.68 -13.05
CA SER A 283 -7.87 -21.21 -12.55
C SER A 283 -9.02 -20.20 -12.61
N TYR A 284 -8.74 -18.94 -12.89
CA TYR A 284 -9.76 -17.92 -13.02
C TYR A 284 -10.05 -17.63 -14.49
N HIS A 285 -11.00 -18.31 -15.08
CA HIS A 285 -11.59 -18.04 -16.41
C HIS A 285 -12.13 -16.60 -16.60
N TYR A 286 -11.96 -15.75 -15.62
CA TYR A 286 -12.40 -14.35 -15.65
C TYR A 286 -11.49 -13.43 -16.49
N TYR A 287 -10.22 -13.82 -16.70
CA TYR A 287 -9.27 -13.02 -17.47
C TYR A 287 -9.42 -13.13 -18.99
N SER A 288 -10.00 -14.20 -19.50
CA SER A 288 -10.21 -14.43 -20.94
C SER A 288 -11.18 -13.39 -21.56
N TYR A 289 -12.03 -12.77 -20.76
CA TYR A 289 -13.01 -11.80 -21.25
C TYR A 289 -12.38 -10.46 -21.63
N TYR A 290 -11.29 -10.04 -20.97
CA TYR A 290 -10.64 -8.76 -21.23
C TYR A 290 -9.65 -8.79 -22.39
N ASP A 291 -9.06 -9.94 -22.70
CA ASP A 291 -8.15 -10.09 -23.86
C ASP A 291 -8.90 -9.95 -25.20
N HIS A 292 -10.23 -10.18 -25.19
CA HIS A 292 -11.09 -10.04 -26.37
C HIS A 292 -11.51 -8.59 -26.65
N TYR A 293 -11.56 -7.73 -25.65
CA TYR A 293 -11.95 -6.33 -25.84
C TYR A 293 -10.76 -5.40 -26.18
N GLY A 294 -9.54 -5.80 -25.89
CA GLY A 294 -8.31 -5.03 -26.19
C GLY A 294 -7.82 -5.15 -27.64
N ARG A 295 -8.34 -6.06 -28.44
CA ARG A 295 -7.89 -6.33 -29.83
C ARG A 295 -8.80 -5.81 -30.94
N LYS A 296 -9.79 -4.98 -30.64
CA LYS A 296 -10.64 -4.35 -31.67
C LYS A 296 -10.46 -2.87 -31.68
N SER A 297 -9.32 -2.39 -32.15
CA SER A 297 -9.15 -1.07 -32.78
C SER A 297 -7.77 -1.04 -33.47
N GLU A 298 -7.66 -1.69 -34.58
CA GLU A 298 -6.83 -1.36 -35.73
C GLU A 298 -7.70 -1.33 -36.97
#